data_33d0bf8afc3e8350324415a9a7b7b042
#
_entry.id   33d0bf8afc3e8350324415a9a7b7b042
#
_cell.length_a   1.000
_cell.length_b   1.000
_cell.length_c   1.000
_cell.angle_alpha   90.00
_cell.angle_beta   90.00
_cell.angle_gamma   90.00
#
_symmetry.space_group_name_H-M   'P 1'
#
loop_
_entity.id
_entity.type
_entity.pdbx_description
1 polymer ?
#
loop_
_entity_poly.entity_id
_entity_poly.type
_entity_poly.pdbx_seq_one_letter_code
_entity_poly.pdbx_strand_id
1 'polypeptide(L)'
;MAKIVNNDKGFKVISLSTEDAASLGFGIDGSGTCICMHCNKGCRSGDIYYIAVFHDTMCKKCYERWIKSATRYAEDIPIENRNFNHYKEWLGL
;
A
#
# COMPACT_ATOMS: atom_id res chain seq x y z
N MET A 1 -2.44 10.81 -7.40
CA MET A 1 -1.08 10.54 -7.87
C MET A 1 -0.31 9.76 -6.81
N ALA A 2 0.41 8.73 -7.23
CA ALA A 2 1.15 7.90 -6.29
C ALA A 2 2.39 8.61 -5.74
N LYS A 3 2.73 8.36 -4.49
CA LYS A 3 3.95 8.87 -3.88
C LYS A 3 4.45 7.94 -2.78
N ILE A 4 5.76 7.94 -2.58
CA ILE A 4 6.41 7.14 -1.55
C ILE A 4 6.12 7.74 -0.17
N VAL A 5 5.70 6.89 0.76
CA VAL A 5 5.41 7.29 2.14
C VAL A 5 6.56 6.87 3.03
N ASN A 6 7.17 7.82 3.70
CA ASN A 6 8.24 7.54 4.66
C ASN A 6 7.66 7.23 6.04
N ASN A 7 8.31 6.33 6.77
CA ASN A 7 7.93 5.99 8.13
C ASN A 7 9.18 5.69 8.95
N ASP A 8 9.06 5.75 10.27
CA ASP A 8 10.19 5.59 11.18
C ASP A 8 10.77 4.17 11.20
N LYS A 9 10.03 3.20 10.69
CA LYS A 9 10.43 1.78 10.73
C LYS A 9 11.12 1.31 9.45
N GLY A 10 11.18 2.14 8.43
CA GLY A 10 11.84 1.81 7.17
C GLY A 10 11.02 0.92 6.24
N PHE A 11 9.74 0.69 6.52
CA PHE A 11 8.87 -0.07 5.62
C PHE A 11 8.65 0.68 4.30
N LYS A 12 8.60 -0.08 3.22
CA LYS A 12 8.35 0.46 1.88
C LYS A 12 6.85 0.55 1.64
N VAL A 13 6.34 1.77 1.56
CA VAL A 13 4.91 2.05 1.44
C VAL A 13 4.69 3.08 0.34
N ILE A 14 3.65 2.89 -0.47
CA ILE A 14 3.28 3.81 -1.54
C ILE A 14 1.83 4.26 -1.31
N SER A 15 1.61 5.58 -1.28
CA SER A 15 0.26 6.14 -1.25
C SER A 15 -0.30 6.16 -2.67
N LEU A 16 -1.50 5.64 -2.86
CA LEU A 16 -2.14 5.47 -4.17
C LEU A 16 -3.42 6.28 -4.29
N SER A 17 -3.73 6.71 -5.52
CA SER A 17 -5.07 7.11 -5.88
C SER A 17 -5.91 5.88 -6.21
N THR A 18 -7.25 6.03 -6.31
CA THR A 18 -8.11 4.92 -6.73
C THR A 18 -7.76 4.44 -8.14
N GLU A 19 -7.36 5.36 -9.01
CA GLU A 19 -6.95 5.03 -10.39
C GLU A 19 -5.66 4.21 -10.40
N ASP A 20 -4.68 4.59 -9.58
CA ASP A 20 -3.43 3.84 -9.45
C ASP A 20 -3.68 2.44 -8.91
N ALA A 21 -4.51 2.32 -7.87
CA ALA A 21 -4.85 1.01 -7.30
C ALA A 21 -5.54 0.11 -8.34
N ALA A 22 -6.43 0.66 -9.13
CA ALA A 22 -7.11 -0.08 -10.19
C ALA A 22 -6.11 -0.57 -11.25
N SER A 23 -5.16 0.29 -11.65
CA SER A 23 -4.15 -0.08 -12.66
C SER A 23 -3.22 -1.18 -12.16
N LEU A 24 -3.02 -1.30 -10.85
CA LEU A 24 -2.21 -2.34 -10.24
C LEU A 24 -2.99 -3.64 -9.98
N GLY A 25 -4.30 -3.65 -10.25
CA GLY A 25 -5.13 -4.82 -10.07
C GLY A 25 -5.64 -5.04 -8.66
N PHE A 26 -5.57 -4.05 -7.78
CA PHE A 26 -6.12 -4.17 -6.44
C PHE A 26 -7.64 -4.05 -6.46
N GLY A 27 -8.29 -4.73 -5.52
CA GLY A 27 -9.73 -4.87 -5.48
C GLY A 27 -10.48 -3.54 -5.48
N ILE A 28 -11.19 -3.31 -6.57
CA ILE A 28 -12.06 -2.16 -6.74
C ILE A 28 -13.49 -2.67 -6.68
N ASP A 29 -14.33 -2.06 -5.85
CA ASP A 29 -15.74 -2.42 -5.80
C ASP A 29 -16.49 -1.91 -7.03
N GLY A 30 -17.78 -2.23 -7.13
CA GLY A 30 -18.60 -1.82 -8.26
C GLY A 30 -18.78 -0.31 -8.40
N SER A 31 -18.42 0.48 -7.40
CA SER A 31 -18.47 1.95 -7.42
C SER A 31 -17.15 2.58 -7.81
N GLY A 32 -16.10 1.79 -8.03
CA GLY A 32 -14.78 2.28 -8.35
C GLY A 32 -13.94 2.63 -7.13
N THR A 33 -14.36 2.20 -5.94
CA THR A 33 -13.65 2.46 -4.70
C THR A 33 -12.75 1.28 -4.35
N CYS A 34 -11.47 1.55 -4.08
CA CYS A 34 -10.54 0.54 -3.63
C CYS A 34 -10.90 0.07 -2.22
N ILE A 35 -10.80 -1.23 -1.99
CA ILE A 35 -11.15 -1.83 -0.70
C ILE A 35 -9.89 -2.09 0.10
N CYS A 36 -9.88 -1.67 1.38
CA CYS A 36 -8.84 -2.03 2.32
C CYS A 36 -8.86 -3.54 2.57
N MET A 37 -7.74 -4.21 2.38
CA MET A 37 -7.66 -5.66 2.53
C MET A 37 -7.64 -6.13 3.99
N HIS A 38 -7.60 -5.20 4.94
CA HIS A 38 -7.59 -5.50 6.38
C HIS A 38 -8.93 -5.29 7.06
N CYS A 39 -9.67 -4.25 6.69
CA CYS A 39 -10.97 -3.97 7.31
C CYS A 39 -12.14 -4.05 6.32
N ASN A 40 -11.87 -4.29 5.05
CA ASN A 40 -12.84 -4.42 3.97
C ASN A 40 -13.70 -3.17 3.73
N LYS A 41 -13.23 -2.01 4.17
CA LYS A 41 -13.92 -0.74 3.92
C LYS A 41 -13.38 -0.09 2.65
N GLY A 42 -14.23 0.66 1.97
CA GLY A 42 -13.81 1.45 0.81
C GLY A 42 -12.84 2.55 1.20
N CYS A 43 -11.81 2.75 0.37
CA CYS A 43 -10.81 3.78 0.56
C CYS A 43 -10.96 4.86 -0.48
N ARG A 44 -10.76 6.11 -0.09
CA ARG A 44 -10.73 7.26 -1.00
C ARG A 44 -9.34 7.46 -1.57
N SER A 45 -9.24 8.12 -2.71
CA SER A 45 -7.96 8.53 -3.28
C SER A 45 -7.15 9.32 -2.25
N GLY A 46 -5.89 8.95 -2.08
CA GLY A 46 -5.01 9.56 -1.08
C GLY A 46 -5.01 8.86 0.26
N ASP A 47 -5.99 8.01 0.53
CA ASP A 47 -6.08 7.22 1.77
C ASP A 47 -5.83 5.73 1.51
N ILE A 48 -5.25 5.39 0.36
CA ILE A 48 -4.91 4.03 0.01
C ILE A 48 -3.40 3.87 0.13
N TYR A 49 -2.96 2.94 0.98
CA TYR A 49 -1.55 2.67 1.19
C TYR A 49 -1.22 1.26 0.72
N TYR A 50 -0.29 1.16 -0.23
CA TYR A 50 0.25 -0.12 -0.66
C TYR A 50 1.41 -0.49 0.25
N ILE A 51 1.32 -1.64 0.90
CA ILE A 51 2.33 -2.14 1.85
C ILE A 51 3.12 -3.24 1.15
N ALA A 52 4.34 -2.93 0.73
CA ALA A 52 5.13 -3.84 -0.10
C ALA A 52 5.46 -5.16 0.59
N VAL A 53 5.71 -5.15 1.90
CA VAL A 53 6.06 -6.36 2.65
C VAL A 53 4.92 -7.38 2.67
N PHE A 54 3.67 -6.93 2.64
CA PHE A 54 2.49 -7.79 2.59
C PHE A 54 1.91 -7.96 1.19
N HIS A 55 2.33 -7.14 0.25
CA HIS A 55 1.74 -7.05 -1.09
C HIS A 55 0.22 -6.77 -1.00
N ASP A 56 -0.14 -5.84 -0.15
CA ASP A 56 -1.51 -5.54 0.26
C ASP A 56 -1.79 -4.04 0.24
N THR A 57 -3.08 -3.68 0.23
CA THR A 57 -3.50 -2.29 0.43
C THR A 57 -4.20 -2.13 1.77
N MET A 58 -3.96 -0.99 2.42
CA MET A 58 -4.60 -0.62 3.68
C MET A 58 -5.20 0.77 3.56
N CYS A 59 -6.32 1.01 4.26
CA CYS A 59 -6.81 2.37 4.45
C CYS A 59 -5.92 3.09 5.46
N LYS A 60 -6.05 4.41 5.52
CA LYS A 60 -5.23 5.24 6.41
C LYS A 60 -5.28 4.78 7.87
N LYS A 61 -6.46 4.47 8.38
CA LYS A 61 -6.61 4.01 9.77
C LYS A 61 -5.90 2.69 10.03
N CYS A 62 -6.04 1.73 9.14
CA CYS A 62 -5.36 0.43 9.27
C CYS A 62 -3.85 0.60 9.18
N TYR A 63 -3.37 1.43 8.26
CA TYR A 63 -1.96 1.72 8.13
C TYR A 63 -1.38 2.35 9.40
N GLU A 64 -2.03 3.39 9.92
CA GLU A 64 -1.57 4.08 11.12
C GLU A 64 -1.55 3.16 12.34
N ARG A 65 -2.54 2.28 12.47
CA ARG A 65 -2.60 1.30 13.55
C ARG A 65 -1.49 0.27 13.42
N TRP A 66 -1.29 -0.25 12.21
CA TRP A 66 -0.28 -1.26 11.94
C TRP A 66 1.14 -0.73 12.16
N ILE A 67 1.45 0.45 11.64
CA ILE A 67 2.82 0.98 11.69
C ILE A 67 3.30 1.24 13.12
N LYS A 68 2.40 1.49 14.05
CA LYS A 68 2.75 1.73 15.46
C LYS A 68 3.34 0.50 16.13
N SER A 69 2.86 -0.69 15.77
CA SER A 69 3.26 -1.95 16.40
C SER A 69 4.01 -2.89 15.47
N ALA A 70 4.23 -2.50 14.22
CA ALA A 70 4.86 -3.37 13.22
C ALA A 70 6.33 -3.63 13.57
N THR A 71 6.76 -4.86 13.36
CA THR A 71 8.15 -5.27 13.48
C THR A 71 8.67 -5.64 12.11
N ARG A 72 9.81 -5.06 11.72
CA ARG A 72 10.43 -5.32 10.44
C ARG A 72 11.43 -6.46 10.57
N TYR A 73 11.22 -7.54 9.83
CA TYR A 73 12.07 -8.73 9.85
C TYR A 73 13.03 -8.71 8.66
N ALA A 74 14.29 -9.06 8.90
CA ALA A 74 15.32 -9.09 7.84
C ALA A 74 14.98 -10.08 6.72
N GLU A 75 14.32 -11.18 7.06
CA GLU A 75 13.91 -12.21 6.10
C GLU A 75 12.87 -11.73 5.10
N ASP A 76 12.11 -10.68 5.43
CA ASP A 76 11.09 -10.11 4.56
C ASP A 76 11.62 -9.04 3.61
N ILE A 77 12.84 -8.54 3.85
CA ILE A 77 13.42 -7.45 3.07
C ILE A 77 13.52 -7.76 1.57
N PRO A 78 13.98 -8.94 1.14
CA PRO A 78 14.06 -9.24 -0.30
C PRO A 78 12.71 -9.23 -1.00
N ILE A 79 11.66 -9.75 -0.32
CA ILE A 79 10.29 -9.77 -0.85
C ILE A 79 9.74 -8.35 -0.92
N GLU A 80 9.93 -7.57 0.13
CA GLU A 80 9.50 -6.17 0.19
C GLU A 80 10.14 -5.36 -0.93
N ASN A 81 11.45 -5.47 -1.11
CA ASN A 81 12.17 -4.73 -2.15
C ASN A 81 11.72 -5.12 -3.55
N ARG A 82 11.47 -6.40 -3.80
CA ARG A 82 10.98 -6.87 -5.10
C ARG A 82 9.62 -6.26 -5.42
N ASN A 83 8.70 -6.33 -4.48
CA ASN A 83 7.35 -5.77 -4.65
C ASN A 83 7.39 -4.25 -4.82
N PHE A 84 8.15 -3.57 -3.99
CA PHE A 84 8.27 -2.12 -4.03
C PHE A 84 8.85 -1.64 -5.35
N ASN A 85 9.96 -2.25 -5.80
CA ASN A 85 10.61 -1.86 -7.06
C ASN A 85 9.71 -2.09 -8.26
N HIS A 86 8.97 -3.20 -8.28
CA HIS A 86 8.05 -3.52 -9.35
C HIS A 86 6.96 -2.44 -9.49
N TYR A 87 6.30 -2.10 -8.40
CA TYR A 87 5.23 -1.11 -8.44
C TYR A 87 5.75 0.31 -8.55
N LYS A 88 6.92 0.58 -8.02
CA LYS A 88 7.59 1.88 -8.19
C LYS A 88 7.83 2.16 -9.68
N GLU A 89 8.34 1.18 -10.42
CA GLU A 89 8.54 1.29 -11.86
C GLU A 89 7.22 1.46 -12.61
N TRP A 90 6.23 0.65 -12.26
CA TRP A 90 4.91 0.71 -12.88
C TRP A 90 4.27 2.10 -12.73
N LEU A 91 4.45 2.71 -11.58
CA LEU A 91 3.86 4.02 -11.27
C LEU A 91 4.73 5.20 -11.69
N GLY A 92 5.94 4.95 -12.19
CA GLY A 92 6.85 6.02 -12.63
C GLY A 92 7.47 6.81 -11.48
N LEU A 93 7.65 6.20 -10.34
CA LEU A 93 8.23 6.86 -9.16
C LEU A 93 9.74 6.78 -9.10
#